data_6b8ebfeaaa12e35deb0294d09662cd3e
#
_entry.id   6b8ebfeaaa12e35deb0294d09662cd3e
#
_cell.length_a   1.000
_cell.length_b   1.000
_cell.length_c   1.000
_cell.angle_alpha   90.00
_cell.angle_beta   90.00
_cell.angle_gamma   90.00
#
_symmetry.space_group_name_H-M   'P 1'
#
loop_
_entity.id
_entity.type
_entity.pdbx_description
1 polymer ?
#
loop_
_entity_poly.entity_id
_entity_poly.type
_entity_poly.pdbx_seq_one_letter_code
_entity_poly.pdbx_strand_id
1 'polypeptide(L)' 'MHTHLYEEEIAGRTYHIEVHAVSAEQWRAKLARRPGMPTALMPFYGKTPELAARQLTNWLALVTAPPRAR' A
#
# COMPACT_ATOMS: atom_id res chain seq x y z
N MET A 1 -3.02 20.27 -0.80
CA MET A 1 -3.17 18.88 -0.39
C MET A 1 -2.69 17.95 -1.49
N HIS A 2 -1.82 17.03 -1.15
CA HIS A 2 -1.22 16.18 -2.16
C HIS A 2 -1.58 14.74 -1.91
N THR A 3 -2.03 14.09 -2.94
CA THR A 3 -2.35 12.68 -2.91
C THR A 3 -1.72 12.03 -4.12
N HIS A 4 -1.01 10.95 -3.89
CA HIS A 4 -0.44 10.17 -4.97
C HIS A 4 -1.15 8.84 -5.05
N LEU A 5 -1.40 8.39 -6.26
CA LEU A 5 -2.04 7.10 -6.49
C LEU A 5 -1.06 6.19 -7.19
N TYR A 6 -0.87 5.02 -6.63
CA TYR A 6 0.00 4.02 -7.20
C TYR A 6 -0.78 2.77 -7.51
N GLU A 7 -0.34 2.08 -8.54
CA GLU A 7 -0.97 0.83 -8.92
C GLU A 7 0.11 -0.24 -8.92
N GLU A 8 -0.11 -1.29 -8.14
CA GLU A 8 0.88 -2.36 -8.02
C GLU A 8 0.22 -3.70 -8.25
N GLU A 9 0.90 -4.56 -8.97
CA GLU A 9 0.42 -5.92 -9.17
C GLU A 9 1.19 -6.86 -8.27
N ILE A 10 0.47 -7.53 -7.38
CA ILE A 10 1.08 -8.39 -6.38
C ILE A 10 0.30 -9.69 -6.37
N ALA A 11 1.03 -10.79 -6.54
CA ALA A 11 0.42 -12.13 -6.49
C ALA A 11 -0.75 -12.25 -7.46
N GLY A 12 -0.62 -11.65 -8.64
CA GLY A 12 -1.65 -11.74 -9.66
C GLY A 12 -2.83 -10.81 -9.47
N ARG A 13 -2.76 -9.92 -8.51
CA ARG A 13 -3.84 -8.97 -8.27
C ARG A 13 -3.32 -7.56 -8.35
N THR A 14 -4.15 -6.66 -8.84
CA THR A 14 -3.81 -5.25 -8.91
C THR A 14 -4.34 -4.55 -7.68
N TYR A 15 -3.45 -3.83 -7.02
CA TYR A 15 -3.79 -3.06 -5.83
C TYR A 15 -3.61 -1.58 -6.12
N HIS A 16 -4.53 -0.78 -5.64
CA HIS A 16 -4.45 0.66 -5.75
C HIS A 16 -4.09 1.23 -4.39
N ILE A 17 -3.02 2.00 -4.37
CA ILE A 17 -2.48 2.52 -3.13
C ILE A 17 -2.60 4.03 -3.14
N GLU A 18 -3.22 4.57 -2.11
CA GLU A 18 -3.32 6.01 -1.93
C GLU A 18 -2.27 6.45 -0.92
N VAL A 19 -1.53 7.48 -1.28
CA VAL A 19 -0.50 8.02 -0.40
C VAL A 19 -0.81 9.49 -0.18
N HIS A 20 -0.97 9.85 1.08
CA HIS A 20 -1.31 11.23 1.47
C HIS A 20 -0.20 11.82 2.31
N ALA A 21 0.02 13.12 2.11
CA ALA A 21 0.95 13.84 2.97
C ALA A 21 0.32 14.02 4.34
N VAL A 22 1.05 13.60 5.36
CA VAL A 22 0.64 13.81 6.74
C VAL A 22 1.32 15.07 7.29
N SER A 23 2.57 15.25 6.91
CA SER A 23 3.32 16.44 7.26
C SER A 23 4.35 16.67 6.16
N ALA A 24 5.23 17.65 6.37
CA ALA A 24 6.22 17.97 5.35
C ALA A 24 7.13 16.79 5.03
N GLU A 25 7.38 15.94 6.01
CA GLU A 25 8.31 14.84 5.81
C GLU A 25 7.71 13.49 6.15
N GLN A 26 6.40 13.39 6.09
CA GLN A 26 5.77 12.12 6.42
C GLN A 26 4.58 11.88 5.51
N TRP A 27 4.58 10.73 4.89
CA TRP A 27 3.51 10.32 3.99
C TRP A 27 2.89 9.04 4.52
N ARG A 28 1.59 8.90 4.30
CA ARG A 28 0.85 7.74 4.75
C ARG A 28 0.26 7.02 3.55
N ALA A 29 0.53 5.72 3.46
CA ALA A 29 0.02 4.89 2.39
C ALA A 29 -1.06 3.96 2.92
N LYS A 30 -2.12 3.79 2.15
CA LYS A 30 -3.17 2.86 2.48
C LYS A 30 -3.76 2.32 1.20
N LEU A 31 -4.43 1.17 1.30
CA LEU A 31 -5.12 0.62 0.15
C LEU A 31 -6.37 1.43 -0.13
N ALA A 32 -6.59 1.72 -1.40
CA ALA A 32 -7.83 2.35 -1.80
C ALA A 32 -8.98 1.38 -1.55
N ARG A 33 -10.07 1.91 -1.04
CA ARG A 33 -11.22 1.09 -0.71
C ARG A 33 -11.84 0.51 -1.96
N ARG A 34 -12.22 -0.74 -1.89
CA ARG A 34 -12.91 -1.41 -2.97
C ARG A 34 -13.99 -2.30 -2.38
N PRO A 35 -15.11 -2.47 -3.09
CA PRO A 35 -16.15 -3.36 -2.60
C PRO A 35 -15.61 -4.77 -2.39
N GLY A 36 -15.98 -5.35 -1.27
CA GLY A 36 -15.58 -6.71 -0.99
C GLY A 36 -14.18 -6.89 -0.44
N MET A 37 -13.43 -5.81 -0.26
CA MET A 37 -12.09 -5.93 0.26
C MET A 37 -12.07 -5.66 1.76
N PRO A 38 -11.23 -6.40 2.50
CA PRO A 38 -11.04 -6.08 3.91
C PRO A 38 -10.47 -4.67 4.04
N THR A 39 -10.91 -3.98 5.05
CA THR A 39 -10.46 -2.61 5.25
C THR A 39 -9.60 -2.45 6.49
N ALA A 40 -9.31 -3.53 7.18
CA ALA A 40 -8.59 -3.44 8.45
C ALA A 40 -7.11 -3.46 8.22
N LEU A 41 -6.61 -2.52 7.46
CA LEU A 41 -5.18 -2.43 7.20
C LEU A 41 -4.61 -1.25 7.95
N MET A 42 -3.50 -1.47 8.60
CA MET A 42 -2.79 -0.37 9.23
C MET A 42 -2.12 0.47 8.16
N PRO A 43 -2.14 1.78 8.33
CA PRO A 43 -1.44 2.63 7.39
C PRO A 43 0.07 2.45 7.51
N PHE A 44 0.75 2.68 6.41
CA PHE A 44 2.21 2.61 6.38
C PHE A 44 2.74 4.00 6.11
N TYR A 45 3.87 4.32 6.74
CA TYR A 45 4.42 5.65 6.70
C TYR A 45 5.80 5.65 6.06
N GLY A 46 6.15 6.75 5.44
CA GLY A 46 7.48 6.94 4.87
C GLY A 46 7.77 8.42 4.75
N LYS A 47 9.04 8.73 4.56
CA LYS A 47 9.44 10.12 4.40
C LYS A 47 9.11 10.67 3.04
N THR A 48 8.92 9.82 2.05
CA THR A 48 8.52 10.22 0.71
C THR A 48 7.32 9.39 0.31
N PRO A 49 6.56 9.84 -0.70
CA PRO A 49 5.44 9.04 -1.17
C PRO A 49 5.89 7.64 -1.61
N GLU A 50 7.03 7.57 -2.30
CA GLU A 50 7.52 6.28 -2.78
C GLU A 50 7.86 5.35 -1.63
N LEU A 51 8.46 5.88 -0.58
CA LEU A 51 8.81 5.04 0.56
C LEU A 51 7.56 4.52 1.27
N ALA A 52 6.56 5.39 1.43
CA ALA A 52 5.32 4.96 2.06
C ALA A 52 4.65 3.88 1.23
N ALA A 53 4.59 4.08 -0.09
CA ALA A 53 3.98 3.09 -0.96
C ALA A 53 4.75 1.78 -0.92
N ARG A 54 6.08 1.86 -0.87
CA ARG A 54 6.90 0.66 -0.85
C ARG A 54 6.69 -0.15 0.42
N GLN A 55 6.53 0.53 1.56
CA GLN A 55 6.27 -0.19 2.79
C GLN A 55 5.00 -1.01 2.68
N LEU A 56 3.95 -0.41 2.15
CA LEU A 56 2.69 -1.12 1.97
C LEU A 56 2.84 -2.23 0.95
N THR A 57 3.53 -1.97 -0.15
CA THR A 57 3.72 -2.98 -1.19
C THR A 57 4.48 -4.18 -0.63
N ASN A 58 5.53 -3.93 0.15
CA ASN A 58 6.30 -5.02 0.75
C ASN A 58 5.43 -5.86 1.68
N TRP A 59 4.61 -5.20 2.48
CA TRP A 59 3.73 -5.94 3.38
C TRP A 59 2.72 -6.77 2.60
N LEU A 60 2.14 -6.19 1.56
CA LEU A 60 1.18 -6.94 0.73
C LEU A 60 1.84 -8.15 0.10
N ALA A 61 3.08 -7.99 -0.38
CA ALA A 61 3.77 -9.11 -0.97
C ALA A 61 3.98 -10.25 0.04
N LEU A 62 4.20 -9.89 1.29
CA LEU A 62 4.40 -10.89 2.32
C LEU A 62 3.11 -11.63 2.66
N VAL A 63 2.00 -10.89 2.80
CA VAL A 63 0.78 -11.49 3.29
C VAL A 63 -0.05 -12.12 2.19
N THR A 64 0.17 -11.73 0.93
CA THR A 64 -0.58 -12.31 -0.17
C THR A 64 0.22 -13.29 -1.00
N ALA A 65 1.48 -13.48 -0.69
CA ALA A 65 2.29 -14.44 -1.44
C ALA A 65 1.69 -15.82 -1.28
N PRO A 66 1.64 -16.60 -2.36
CA PRO A 66 1.13 -17.95 -2.23
C PRO A 66 2.05 -18.80 -1.38
N PRO A 67 1.51 -19.78 -0.69
CA PRO A 67 2.37 -20.67 0.11
C PRO A 67 3.38 -21.34 -0.79
N ARG A 68 4.61 -21.45 -0.29
CA ARG A 68 5.61 -22.12 -1.05
C ARG A 68 5.34 -23.56 -1.00
N ALA A 69 5.17 -24.10 -2.17
CA ALA A 69 5.05 -25.53 -2.24
C ALA A 69 6.43 -26.12 -2.16
N ARG A 70 6.55 -27.08 -1.46
CA ARG A 70 7.82 -27.55 -1.38
C ARG A 70 7.91 -28.83 -1.30
#